data_4098a7b31af9ef7f2e3a77d1e9a9c2ff
#
_entry.id   4098a7b31af9ef7f2e3a77d1e9a9c2ff
#
_cell.length_a   1.000
_cell.length_b   1.000
_cell.length_c   1.000
_cell.angle_alpha   90.00
_cell.angle_beta   90.00
_cell.angle_gamma   90.00
#
_symmetry.space_group_name_H-M   'P 1'
#
loop_
_entity.id
_entity.type
_entity.pdbx_description
1 polymer ?
#
loop_
_entity_poly.entity_id
_entity_poly.type
_entity_poly.pdbx_seq_one_letter_code
_entity_poly.pdbx_strand_id
1 'polypeptide(L)'
;MFTVTSTSPWWKLPRGKRAAGDLAAAVWRKVDAIRHRRRGQNLDDLIHEAVYLGRPLAGRSSIGVGGARDQRVAPFTTLNVVQAKVDALGARMSKHRPFPVISADDADWSEKRFARRMSSVLRAKMGQQDVERDNMLLVRDSMIRGTAIAKVVTVERDGKYDVAVERVPRSEVLVGARDAMYGTPRSVYHLRCYPLEVMVARYPQHADALARIATASSIDSDEWYEWGDDWADDSLTVKVIEAWHLPSGCDAKDGRRVLVGRDLVLDDEPWDRPRHPFALLHYSPPVSGWYGQGLVSMLAAPQAKINDIARDIQEALYFGSTLKVFAPKGAVPKEHLAKRHPV
;
A
#
# COMPACT_ATOMS: atom_id res chain seq x y z
N MET A 1 5.04 -31.61 24.67
CA MET A 1 3.69 -31.26 25.18
C MET A 1 3.50 -29.75 24.95
N PHE A 2 2.98 -29.35 23.79
CA PHE A 2 2.77 -27.94 23.46
C PHE A 2 1.46 -27.51 24.08
N THR A 3 1.51 -26.72 25.13
CA THR A 3 0.36 -26.04 25.69
C THR A 3 -0.11 -24.98 24.69
N VAL A 4 -1.11 -25.34 23.90
CA VAL A 4 -1.86 -24.37 23.09
C VAL A 4 -2.70 -23.56 24.09
N THR A 5 -2.18 -22.42 24.54
CA THR A 5 -3.00 -21.40 25.16
C THR A 5 -3.95 -20.90 24.07
N SER A 6 -5.16 -21.42 24.09
CA SER A 6 -6.27 -21.02 23.20
C SER A 6 -6.67 -19.59 23.57
N THR A 7 -5.92 -18.64 23.03
CA THR A 7 -6.33 -17.23 23.12
C THR A 7 -7.56 -17.08 22.21
N SER A 8 -8.72 -16.85 22.79
CA SER A 8 -9.98 -16.65 22.07
C SER A 8 -9.79 -15.58 20.98
N PRO A 9 -10.28 -15.80 19.77
CA PRO A 9 -10.15 -14.82 18.71
C PRO A 9 -10.85 -13.51 19.11
N TRP A 10 -10.29 -12.38 18.70
CA TRP A 10 -10.73 -11.04 19.14
C TRP A 10 -12.21 -10.77 18.91
N TRP A 11 -12.81 -11.32 17.85
CA TRP A 11 -14.23 -11.13 17.54
C TRP A 11 -15.20 -11.86 18.50
N LYS A 12 -14.67 -12.84 19.28
CA LYS A 12 -15.43 -13.56 20.32
C LYS A 12 -15.27 -12.98 21.71
N LEU A 13 -14.38 -11.99 21.89
CA LEU A 13 -14.19 -11.37 23.19
C LEU A 13 -15.42 -10.56 23.59
N PRO A 14 -15.76 -10.52 24.88
CA PRO A 14 -16.94 -9.78 25.36
C PRO A 14 -16.82 -8.28 25.04
N ARG A 15 -17.97 -7.65 24.82
CA ARG A 15 -18.07 -6.20 24.64
C ARG A 15 -18.12 -5.53 26.01
N GLY A 16 -17.47 -4.37 26.16
CA GLY A 16 -17.55 -3.54 27.35
C GLY A 16 -16.22 -2.99 27.82
N LYS A 17 -16.26 -1.97 28.68
CA LYS A 17 -15.07 -1.21 29.12
C LYS A 17 -14.00 -2.07 29.81
N ARG A 18 -14.38 -3.12 30.55
CA ARG A 18 -13.42 -4.00 31.24
C ARG A 18 -12.61 -4.90 30.28
N ALA A 19 -13.18 -5.24 29.12
CA ALA A 19 -12.54 -6.07 28.11
C ALA A 19 -11.85 -5.25 27.00
N ALA A 20 -11.95 -3.93 27.05
CA ALA A 20 -11.45 -3.05 25.99
C ALA A 20 -9.93 -3.18 25.78
N GLY A 21 -9.14 -3.21 26.86
CA GLY A 21 -7.70 -3.40 26.78
C GLY A 21 -7.30 -4.75 26.19
N ASP A 22 -7.97 -5.83 26.61
CA ASP A 22 -7.74 -7.17 26.08
C ASP A 22 -8.11 -7.28 24.60
N LEU A 23 -9.19 -6.62 24.18
CA LEU A 23 -9.64 -6.56 22.80
C LEU A 23 -8.61 -5.83 21.92
N ALA A 24 -8.18 -4.64 22.33
CA ALA A 24 -7.17 -3.88 21.61
C ALA A 24 -5.87 -4.68 21.49
N ALA A 25 -5.38 -5.24 22.60
CA ALA A 25 -4.17 -6.08 22.60
C ALA A 25 -4.30 -7.33 21.71
N ALA A 26 -5.46 -7.97 21.66
CA ALA A 26 -5.72 -9.12 20.80
C ALA A 26 -5.70 -8.76 19.31
N VAL A 27 -6.30 -7.61 18.93
CA VAL A 27 -6.28 -7.10 17.55
C VAL A 27 -4.86 -6.74 17.14
N TRP A 28 -4.13 -5.97 17.95
CA TRP A 28 -2.74 -5.59 17.70
C TRP A 28 -1.83 -6.81 17.54
N ARG A 29 -1.89 -7.76 18.45
CA ARG A 29 -1.12 -9.01 18.35
C ARG A 29 -1.37 -9.75 17.04
N LYS A 30 -2.63 -9.77 16.59
CA LYS A 30 -2.99 -10.41 15.32
C LYS A 30 -2.41 -9.66 14.12
N VAL A 31 -2.52 -8.34 14.12
CA VAL A 31 -1.99 -7.48 13.07
C VAL A 31 -0.47 -7.57 13.00
N ASP A 32 0.23 -7.50 14.14
CA ASP A 32 1.69 -7.61 14.21
C ASP A 32 2.17 -8.97 13.68
N ALA A 33 1.47 -10.06 14.02
CA ALA A 33 1.78 -11.38 13.49
C ALA A 33 1.61 -11.47 11.96
N ILE A 34 0.61 -10.79 11.40
CA ILE A 34 0.39 -10.72 9.94
C ILE A 34 1.48 -9.85 9.29
N ARG A 35 1.79 -8.69 9.87
CA ARG A 35 2.84 -7.77 9.40
C ARG A 35 4.19 -8.47 9.33
N HIS A 36 4.58 -9.12 10.42
CA HIS A 36 5.85 -9.84 10.47
C HIS A 36 5.98 -10.89 9.35
N ARG A 37 4.91 -11.63 9.08
CA ARG A 37 4.89 -12.62 7.98
C ARG A 37 4.94 -11.98 6.60
N ARG A 38 4.42 -10.76 6.45
CA ARG A 38 4.36 -10.03 5.17
C ARG A 38 5.53 -9.09 4.93
N ARG A 39 6.49 -9.03 5.84
CA ARG A 39 7.64 -8.11 5.73
C ARG A 39 8.35 -8.21 4.37
N GLY A 40 8.54 -9.43 3.86
CA GLY A 40 9.11 -9.64 2.52
C GLY A 40 8.25 -9.04 1.41
N GLN A 41 6.93 -9.25 1.43
CA GLN A 41 6.02 -8.70 0.41
C GLN A 41 5.94 -7.17 0.44
N ASN A 42 5.97 -6.58 1.63
CA ASN A 42 6.00 -5.12 1.76
C ASN A 42 7.29 -4.53 1.18
N LEU A 43 8.42 -5.23 1.40
CA LEU A 43 9.69 -4.85 0.80
C LEU A 43 9.67 -4.97 -0.73
N ASP A 44 9.07 -6.03 -1.27
CA ASP A 44 8.89 -6.19 -2.71
C ASP A 44 8.04 -5.05 -3.29
N ASP A 45 6.97 -4.62 -2.59
CA ASP A 45 6.15 -3.47 -3.00
C ASP A 45 6.96 -2.17 -3.09
N LEU A 46 7.85 -1.94 -2.12
CA LEU A 46 8.77 -0.79 -2.13
C LEU A 46 9.78 -0.87 -3.30
N ILE A 47 10.32 -2.07 -3.56
CA ILE A 47 11.21 -2.31 -4.69
C ILE A 47 10.49 -2.03 -6.01
N HIS A 48 9.26 -2.51 -6.18
CA HIS A 48 8.47 -2.28 -7.38
C HIS A 48 8.18 -0.79 -7.60
N GLU A 49 7.87 -0.06 -6.53
CA GLU A 49 7.67 1.38 -6.59
C GLU A 49 8.96 2.12 -7.00
N ALA A 50 10.11 1.74 -6.44
CA ALA A 50 11.39 2.31 -6.81
C ALA A 50 11.74 2.02 -8.27
N VAL A 51 11.50 0.81 -8.75
CA VAL A 51 11.70 0.44 -10.16
C VAL A 51 10.81 1.29 -11.07
N TYR A 52 9.53 1.48 -10.71
CA TYR A 52 8.63 2.34 -11.46
C TYR A 52 9.12 3.79 -11.49
N LEU A 53 9.58 4.33 -10.37
CA LEU A 53 10.08 5.70 -10.27
C LEU A 53 11.50 5.88 -10.86
N GLY A 54 12.14 4.82 -11.30
CA GLY A 54 13.53 4.86 -11.78
C GLY A 54 14.54 5.25 -10.70
N ARG A 55 14.18 5.12 -9.42
CA ARG A 55 15.05 5.47 -8.29
C ARG A 55 16.04 4.35 -8.04
N PRO A 56 17.33 4.67 -7.85
CA PRO A 56 18.28 3.67 -7.38
C PRO A 56 17.82 3.21 -5.99
N LEU A 57 17.80 1.90 -5.76
CA LEU A 57 17.55 1.32 -4.45
C LEU A 57 18.71 1.73 -3.51
N ALA A 58 18.57 2.84 -2.81
CA ALA A 58 19.58 3.34 -1.90
C ALA A 58 19.88 2.28 -0.84
N GLY A 59 21.15 1.89 -0.69
CA GLY A 59 21.61 0.89 0.28
C GLY A 59 21.57 -0.57 -0.18
N ARG A 60 20.90 -0.93 -1.27
CA ARG A 60 20.93 -2.26 -1.89
C ARG A 60 21.56 -2.23 -3.29
N SER A 61 22.78 -1.79 -3.33
CA SER A 61 23.69 -2.07 -4.45
C SER A 61 24.07 -3.54 -4.33
N SER A 62 23.21 -4.41 -4.71
CA SER A 62 23.54 -5.78 -5.07
C SER A 62 22.38 -6.74 -4.82
N ILE A 63 21.53 -6.88 -5.79
CA ILE A 63 21.22 -8.26 -6.16
C ILE A 63 22.49 -8.70 -6.93
N GLY A 64 23.42 -9.31 -6.20
CA GLY A 64 24.59 -9.97 -6.74
C GLY A 64 25.83 -9.08 -6.95
N VAL A 65 26.91 -9.50 -6.30
CA VAL A 65 28.32 -9.16 -6.45
C VAL A 65 28.81 -7.94 -5.70
N GLY A 66 29.61 -8.25 -4.66
CA GLY A 66 30.29 -7.30 -3.80
C GLY A 66 31.26 -6.40 -4.54
N GLY A 67 31.34 -5.20 -4.06
CA GLY A 67 32.33 -4.22 -4.43
C GLY A 67 32.05 -2.94 -3.69
N ALA A 68 32.96 -2.52 -2.82
CA ALA A 68 32.95 -1.21 -2.16
C ALA A 68 32.74 -0.13 -3.23
N ARG A 69 31.71 0.70 -3.04
CA ARG A 69 31.39 1.82 -3.92
C ARG A 69 32.56 2.80 -3.97
N ASP A 70 33.26 2.82 -5.09
CA ASP A 70 34.05 3.99 -5.47
C ASP A 70 33.04 5.10 -5.87
N GLN A 71 32.90 6.12 -5.03
CA GLN A 71 31.98 7.28 -5.21
C GLN A 71 32.30 8.15 -6.43
N ARG A 72 33.17 7.71 -7.32
CA ARG A 72 33.71 8.46 -8.45
C ARG A 72 33.06 8.16 -9.80
N VAL A 73 32.04 7.29 -9.82
CA VAL A 73 31.34 6.97 -11.08
C VAL A 73 30.21 7.97 -11.30
N ALA A 74 30.16 8.54 -12.51
CA ALA A 74 29.16 9.49 -12.96
C ALA A 74 27.73 9.05 -12.64
N PRO A 75 26.78 10.00 -12.47
CA PRO A 75 25.40 9.68 -12.13
C PRO A 75 24.84 8.67 -13.13
N PHE A 76 24.31 7.57 -12.61
CA PHE A 76 23.75 6.49 -13.42
C PHE A 76 22.63 7.01 -14.32
N THR A 77 22.79 6.81 -15.63
CA THR A 77 21.69 6.98 -16.56
C THR A 77 20.78 5.78 -16.45
N THR A 78 19.63 5.94 -15.80
CA THR A 78 18.59 4.90 -15.74
C THR A 78 17.68 5.05 -16.96
N LEU A 79 17.61 4.03 -17.79
CA LEU A 79 16.66 3.96 -18.89
C LEU A 79 15.36 3.32 -18.37
N ASN A 80 14.43 4.14 -17.88
CA ASN A 80 13.21 3.64 -17.24
C ASN A 80 12.13 3.24 -18.28
N VAL A 81 12.24 2.02 -18.81
CA VAL A 81 11.26 1.46 -19.74
C VAL A 81 9.99 1.04 -19.02
N VAL A 82 10.08 0.65 -17.75
CA VAL A 82 8.94 0.19 -16.95
C VAL A 82 7.92 1.30 -16.75
N GLN A 83 8.36 2.50 -16.39
CA GLN A 83 7.47 3.66 -16.22
C GLN A 83 6.71 3.96 -17.52
N ALA A 84 7.44 4.02 -18.64
CA ALA A 84 6.83 4.29 -19.94
C ALA A 84 5.75 3.26 -20.32
N LYS A 85 5.96 1.98 -19.98
CA LYS A 85 4.96 0.92 -20.21
C LYS A 85 3.76 1.01 -19.31
N VAL A 86 3.95 1.26 -18.01
CA VAL A 86 2.85 1.44 -17.04
C VAL A 86 2.01 2.64 -17.44
N ASP A 87 2.63 3.78 -17.74
CA ASP A 87 1.93 5.01 -18.10
C ASP A 87 1.17 4.87 -19.44
N ALA A 88 1.76 4.21 -20.43
CA ALA A 88 1.10 3.95 -21.71
C ALA A 88 -0.14 3.04 -21.55
N LEU A 89 -0.05 1.99 -20.73
CA LEU A 89 -1.19 1.12 -20.43
C LEU A 89 -2.25 1.83 -19.61
N GLY A 90 -1.86 2.61 -18.60
CA GLY A 90 -2.75 3.43 -17.80
C GLY A 90 -3.53 4.42 -18.65
N ALA A 91 -2.86 5.12 -19.58
CA ALA A 91 -3.49 6.02 -20.52
C ALA A 91 -4.48 5.32 -21.48
N ARG A 92 -4.19 4.08 -21.89
CA ARG A 92 -5.12 3.27 -22.71
C ARG A 92 -6.36 2.87 -21.91
N MET A 93 -6.19 2.43 -20.68
CA MET A 93 -7.30 2.02 -19.81
C MET A 93 -8.18 3.20 -19.42
N SER A 94 -7.61 4.39 -19.21
CA SER A 94 -8.35 5.60 -18.87
C SER A 94 -9.28 6.10 -19.98
N LYS A 95 -9.07 5.67 -21.23
CA LYS A 95 -9.99 5.98 -22.34
C LYS A 95 -11.33 5.26 -22.20
N HIS A 96 -11.34 4.11 -21.57
CA HIS A 96 -12.54 3.34 -21.29
C HIS A 96 -13.05 3.71 -19.90
N ARG A 97 -14.13 4.47 -19.86
CA ARG A 97 -14.77 4.91 -18.60
C ARG A 97 -15.94 3.99 -18.29
N PRO A 98 -15.72 2.90 -17.51
CA PRO A 98 -16.83 2.02 -17.16
C PRO A 98 -17.77 2.74 -16.20
N PHE A 99 -19.05 2.81 -16.56
CA PHE A 99 -20.09 3.27 -15.66
C PHE A 99 -20.91 2.08 -15.18
N PRO A 100 -21.18 1.98 -13.88
CA PRO A 100 -22.09 0.97 -13.37
C PRO A 100 -23.52 1.30 -13.84
N VAL A 101 -24.18 0.30 -14.38
CA VAL A 101 -25.59 0.37 -14.75
C VAL A 101 -26.34 -0.63 -13.88
N ILE A 102 -27.38 -0.16 -13.20
CA ILE A 102 -28.27 -1.02 -12.44
C ILE A 102 -29.35 -1.48 -13.43
N SER A 103 -29.37 -2.78 -13.69
CA SER A 103 -30.43 -3.44 -14.45
C SER A 103 -31.41 -4.14 -13.50
N ALA A 104 -32.64 -4.21 -13.88
CA ALA A 104 -33.67 -4.97 -13.22
C ALA A 104 -34.23 -5.93 -14.26
N ASP A 105 -33.71 -7.16 -14.27
CA ASP A 105 -34.15 -8.23 -15.17
C ASP A 105 -35.42 -8.84 -14.58
N ASP A 106 -36.40 -9.15 -15.45
CA ASP A 106 -37.73 -9.67 -15.10
C ASP A 106 -38.56 -8.83 -14.12
N ALA A 107 -38.20 -7.56 -13.98
CA ALA A 107 -38.85 -6.64 -13.06
C ALA A 107 -40.02 -5.90 -13.68
N ASP A 108 -40.96 -5.46 -12.84
CA ASP A 108 -42.08 -4.61 -13.23
C ASP A 108 -41.59 -3.22 -13.69
N TRP A 109 -42.48 -2.49 -14.34
CA TRP A 109 -42.17 -1.12 -14.84
C TRP A 109 -41.67 -0.17 -13.74
N SER A 110 -42.24 -0.28 -12.54
CA SER A 110 -41.86 0.52 -11.37
C SER A 110 -40.40 0.25 -10.97
N GLU A 111 -39.96 -1.00 -10.93
CA GLU A 111 -38.62 -1.43 -10.59
C GLU A 111 -37.60 -1.02 -11.65
N LYS A 112 -37.96 -1.14 -12.95
CA LYS A 112 -37.15 -0.65 -14.06
C LYS A 112 -36.94 0.86 -13.99
N ARG A 113 -37.96 1.62 -13.59
CA ARG A 113 -37.88 3.07 -13.39
C ARG A 113 -36.99 3.40 -12.19
N PHE A 114 -37.11 2.66 -11.10
CA PHE A 114 -36.25 2.81 -9.93
C PHE A 114 -34.77 2.54 -10.27
N ALA A 115 -34.46 1.44 -10.97
CA ALA A 115 -33.12 1.09 -11.41
C ALA A 115 -32.48 2.18 -12.27
N ARG A 116 -33.23 2.79 -13.21
CA ARG A 116 -32.75 3.92 -14.02
C ARG A 116 -32.44 5.15 -13.16
N ARG A 117 -33.32 5.48 -12.20
CA ARG A 117 -33.08 6.62 -11.28
C ARG A 117 -31.85 6.36 -10.42
N MET A 118 -31.68 5.17 -9.87
CA MET A 118 -30.51 4.80 -9.08
C MET A 118 -29.22 4.85 -9.91
N SER A 119 -29.25 4.39 -11.18
CA SER A 119 -28.11 4.53 -12.08
C SER A 119 -27.72 6.01 -12.31
N SER A 120 -28.71 6.90 -12.43
CA SER A 120 -28.47 8.34 -12.59
C SER A 120 -27.87 8.97 -11.32
N VAL A 121 -28.40 8.60 -10.14
CA VAL A 121 -27.87 9.05 -8.84
C VAL A 121 -26.42 8.57 -8.65
N LEU A 122 -26.15 7.30 -8.95
CA LEU A 122 -24.82 6.72 -8.83
C LEU A 122 -23.81 7.43 -9.75
N ARG A 123 -24.22 7.70 -11.00
CA ARG A 123 -23.39 8.47 -11.94
C ARG A 123 -23.09 9.88 -11.45
N ALA A 124 -24.10 10.60 -10.93
CA ALA A 124 -23.92 11.93 -10.39
C ALA A 124 -22.97 11.92 -9.17
N LYS A 125 -23.09 10.93 -8.27
CA LYS A 125 -22.20 10.77 -7.12
C LYS A 125 -20.76 10.46 -7.53
N MET A 126 -20.56 9.57 -8.48
CA MET A 126 -19.23 9.28 -9.03
C MET A 126 -18.56 10.51 -9.64
N GLY A 127 -19.33 11.34 -10.37
CA GLY A 127 -18.82 12.60 -10.91
C GLY A 127 -18.48 13.64 -9.84
N GLN A 128 -19.27 13.72 -8.76
CA GLN A 128 -19.02 14.65 -7.65
C GLN A 128 -17.74 14.32 -6.84
N GLN A 129 -17.34 13.06 -6.83
CA GLN A 129 -16.20 12.58 -6.04
C GLN A 129 -14.94 12.31 -6.87
N ASP A 130 -14.92 12.75 -8.13
CA ASP A 130 -13.81 12.50 -9.06
C ASP A 130 -13.36 11.03 -9.09
N VAL A 131 -14.31 10.08 -8.94
CA VAL A 131 -14.02 8.65 -8.92
C VAL A 131 -13.27 8.20 -10.18
N GLU A 132 -13.44 8.89 -11.30
CA GLU A 132 -12.69 8.61 -12.53
C GLU A 132 -11.18 8.84 -12.33
N ARG A 133 -10.79 9.92 -11.64
CA ARG A 133 -9.40 10.21 -11.31
C ARG A 133 -8.83 9.14 -10.38
N ASP A 134 -9.59 8.77 -9.35
CA ASP A 134 -9.16 7.75 -8.40
C ASP A 134 -9.07 6.38 -9.03
N ASN A 135 -9.95 6.05 -9.98
CA ASN A 135 -9.85 4.81 -10.77
C ASN A 135 -8.55 4.75 -11.59
N MET A 136 -8.09 5.87 -12.16
CA MET A 136 -6.80 5.90 -12.86
C MET A 136 -5.63 5.61 -11.90
N LEU A 137 -5.68 6.15 -10.70
CA LEU A 137 -4.68 5.89 -9.66
C LEU A 137 -4.74 4.44 -9.19
N LEU A 138 -5.94 3.88 -9.01
CA LEU A 138 -6.12 2.46 -8.66
C LEU A 138 -5.60 1.52 -9.75
N VAL A 139 -5.84 1.83 -11.03
CA VAL A 139 -5.28 1.06 -12.14
C VAL A 139 -3.75 1.09 -12.10
N ARG A 140 -3.14 2.25 -11.87
CA ARG A 140 -1.69 2.38 -11.73
C ARG A 140 -1.15 1.58 -10.54
N ASP A 141 -1.81 1.68 -9.38
CA ASP A 141 -1.44 0.89 -8.19
C ASP A 141 -1.51 -0.61 -8.45
N SER A 142 -2.54 -1.08 -9.17
CA SER A 142 -2.66 -2.49 -9.52
C SER A 142 -1.53 -2.96 -10.44
N MET A 143 -1.07 -2.12 -11.37
CA MET A 143 0.07 -2.43 -12.24
C MET A 143 1.39 -2.43 -11.48
N ILE A 144 1.58 -1.53 -10.51
CA ILE A 144 2.82 -1.43 -9.74
C ILE A 144 2.86 -2.54 -8.66
N ARG A 145 1.84 -2.61 -7.82
CA ARG A 145 1.81 -3.46 -6.63
C ARG A 145 1.01 -4.75 -6.78
N GLY A 146 0.36 -4.96 -7.92
CA GLY A 146 -0.44 -6.14 -8.23
C GLY A 146 -1.89 -6.06 -7.79
N THR A 147 -2.18 -5.34 -6.72
CA THR A 147 -3.52 -5.16 -6.18
C THR A 147 -3.69 -3.70 -5.74
N ALA A 148 -4.72 -3.07 -6.26
CA ALA A 148 -5.21 -1.79 -5.75
C ALA A 148 -6.44 -2.02 -4.88
N ILE A 149 -6.61 -1.17 -3.89
CA ILE A 149 -7.68 -1.28 -2.90
C ILE A 149 -8.41 0.06 -2.80
N ALA A 150 -9.72 0.01 -2.96
CA ALA A 150 -10.62 1.11 -2.65
C ALA A 150 -11.47 0.75 -1.43
N LYS A 151 -11.69 1.71 -0.55
CA LYS A 151 -12.57 1.58 0.62
C LYS A 151 -13.81 2.42 0.40
N VAL A 152 -14.98 1.83 0.54
CA VAL A 152 -16.26 2.53 0.50
C VAL A 152 -16.67 2.86 1.91
N VAL A 153 -16.77 4.15 2.21
CA VAL A 153 -17.10 4.67 3.56
C VAL A 153 -18.36 5.50 3.52
N THR A 154 -19.11 5.46 4.60
CA THR A 154 -20.21 6.39 4.84
C THR A 154 -19.66 7.59 5.61
N VAL A 155 -19.84 8.79 5.07
CA VAL A 155 -19.37 10.04 5.65
C VAL A 155 -20.58 10.89 6.00
N GLU A 156 -20.60 11.45 7.19
CA GLU A 156 -21.61 12.45 7.57
C GLU A 156 -21.09 13.84 7.24
N ARG A 157 -21.86 14.58 6.44
CA ARG A 157 -21.60 15.99 6.10
C ARG A 157 -22.90 16.79 6.32
N ASP A 158 -22.84 17.81 7.14
CA ASP A 158 -23.96 18.70 7.41
C ASP A 158 -25.24 17.96 7.85
N GLY A 159 -25.10 16.92 8.67
CA GLY A 159 -26.22 16.10 9.14
C GLY A 159 -26.82 15.17 8.07
N LYS A 160 -26.17 15.03 6.91
CA LYS A 160 -26.56 14.10 5.84
C LYS A 160 -25.50 13.03 5.66
N TYR A 161 -25.97 11.79 5.49
CA TYR A 161 -25.08 10.67 5.15
C TYR A 161 -24.78 10.69 3.66
N ASP A 162 -23.51 10.61 3.34
CA ASP A 162 -23.01 10.47 1.98
C ASP A 162 -22.07 9.24 1.88
N VAL A 163 -21.85 8.75 0.68
CA VAL A 163 -20.93 7.64 0.42
C VAL A 163 -19.69 8.21 -0.23
N ALA A 164 -18.53 7.92 0.33
CA ALA A 164 -17.25 8.27 -0.25
C ALA A 164 -16.45 7.01 -0.62
N VAL A 165 -15.64 7.12 -1.68
CA VAL A 165 -14.71 6.10 -2.11
C VAL A 165 -13.31 6.61 -1.83
N GLU A 166 -12.55 5.91 -1.00
CA GLU A 166 -11.17 6.26 -0.64
C GLU A 166 -10.21 5.26 -1.27
N ARG A 167 -9.16 5.76 -1.93
CA ARG A 167 -8.02 4.94 -2.33
C ARG A 167 -7.19 4.58 -1.09
N VAL A 168 -6.91 3.30 -0.89
CA VAL A 168 -6.16 2.79 0.25
C VAL A 168 -4.88 2.12 -0.23
N PRO A 169 -3.71 2.49 0.33
CA PRO A 169 -2.46 1.79 0.05
C PRO A 169 -2.57 0.30 0.41
N ARG A 170 -2.05 -0.56 -0.45
CA ARG A 170 -2.08 -2.02 -0.23
C ARG A 170 -1.40 -2.44 1.07
N SER A 171 -0.37 -1.71 1.49
CA SER A 171 0.38 -1.93 2.73
C SER A 171 -0.45 -1.76 3.99
N GLU A 172 -1.47 -0.89 3.94
CA GLU A 172 -2.34 -0.60 5.08
C GLU A 172 -3.40 -1.67 5.32
N VAL A 173 -3.76 -2.46 4.29
CA VAL A 173 -4.80 -3.50 4.41
C VAL A 173 -4.17 -4.85 4.58
N LEU A 174 -4.50 -5.51 5.68
CA LEU A 174 -3.88 -6.74 6.13
C LEU A 174 -4.92 -7.85 6.23
N VAL A 175 -4.57 -9.04 5.74
CA VAL A 175 -5.41 -10.25 5.83
C VAL A 175 -4.56 -11.44 6.26
N GLY A 176 -5.17 -12.35 7.01
CA GLY A 176 -4.50 -13.58 7.40
C GLY A 176 -4.29 -14.50 6.20
N ALA A 177 -3.07 -15.01 5.97
CA ALA A 177 -2.76 -15.84 4.81
C ALA A 177 -3.67 -17.08 4.67
N ARG A 178 -3.98 -17.75 5.80
CA ARG A 178 -4.87 -18.91 5.80
C ARG A 178 -6.32 -18.52 5.51
N ASP A 179 -6.80 -17.39 6.05
CA ASP A 179 -8.14 -16.88 5.85
C ASP A 179 -8.36 -16.39 4.40
N ALA A 180 -7.29 -15.86 3.82
CA ALA A 180 -7.29 -15.31 2.46
C ALA A 180 -7.02 -16.35 1.35
N MET A 181 -6.78 -17.63 1.69
CA MET A 181 -6.33 -18.64 0.74
C MET A 181 -7.25 -18.79 -0.46
N TYR A 182 -8.56 -18.65 -0.24
CA TYR A 182 -9.59 -18.77 -1.29
C TYR A 182 -10.11 -17.41 -1.81
N GLY A 183 -9.39 -16.32 -1.55
CA GLY A 183 -9.72 -14.99 -2.06
C GLY A 183 -10.80 -14.21 -1.30
N THR A 184 -11.48 -14.81 -0.33
CA THR A 184 -12.56 -14.18 0.46
C THR A 184 -12.30 -14.29 1.94
N PRO A 185 -11.39 -13.46 2.50
CA PRO A 185 -11.07 -13.50 3.92
C PRO A 185 -12.27 -13.06 4.76
N ARG A 186 -12.50 -13.70 5.89
CA ARG A 186 -13.54 -13.30 6.86
C ARG A 186 -13.08 -12.16 7.75
N SER A 187 -11.78 -12.04 8.00
CA SER A 187 -11.22 -10.96 8.81
C SER A 187 -10.26 -10.10 7.98
N VAL A 188 -10.53 -8.80 7.97
CA VAL A 188 -9.70 -7.79 7.30
C VAL A 188 -9.32 -6.71 8.33
N TYR A 189 -8.08 -6.25 8.25
CA TYR A 189 -7.54 -5.22 9.13
C TYR A 189 -7.01 -4.07 8.30
N HIS A 190 -7.39 -2.86 8.64
CA HIS A 190 -6.88 -1.64 8.04
C HIS A 190 -6.11 -0.86 9.09
N LEU A 191 -4.80 -0.81 8.93
CA LEU A 191 -3.88 -0.05 9.78
C LEU A 191 -3.63 1.30 9.13
N ARG A 192 -3.96 2.39 9.81
CA ARG A 192 -3.79 3.74 9.30
C ARG A 192 -3.24 4.67 10.37
N CYS A 193 -2.42 5.62 9.94
CA CYS A 193 -1.97 6.73 10.77
C CYS A 193 -2.86 7.96 10.52
N TYR A 194 -3.33 8.58 11.59
CA TYR A 194 -4.11 9.82 11.52
C TYR A 194 -3.41 10.91 12.34
N PRO A 195 -3.48 12.19 11.91
CA PRO A 195 -3.07 13.30 12.76
C PRO A 195 -3.85 13.28 14.08
N LEU A 196 -3.15 13.56 15.19
CA LEU A 196 -3.75 13.57 16.53
C LEU A 196 -4.97 14.48 16.59
N GLU A 197 -4.87 15.68 16.01
CA GLU A 197 -5.95 16.68 16.01
C GLU A 197 -7.24 16.12 15.40
N VAL A 198 -7.15 15.40 14.29
CA VAL A 198 -8.29 14.78 13.61
C VAL A 198 -8.94 13.72 14.49
N MET A 199 -8.11 12.92 15.18
CA MET A 199 -8.63 11.87 16.07
C MET A 199 -9.25 12.44 17.35
N VAL A 200 -8.68 13.50 17.91
CA VAL A 200 -9.26 14.20 19.08
C VAL A 200 -10.59 14.88 18.72
N ALA A 201 -10.67 15.52 17.54
CA ALA A 201 -11.91 16.12 17.07
C ALA A 201 -13.02 15.06 16.87
N ARG A 202 -12.66 13.86 16.38
CA ARG A 202 -13.60 12.77 16.14
C ARG A 202 -14.01 12.01 17.42
N TYR A 203 -13.09 11.91 18.38
CA TYR A 203 -13.29 11.17 19.64
C TYR A 203 -12.87 12.01 20.84
N PRO A 204 -13.58 13.13 21.15
CA PRO A 204 -13.19 14.05 22.21
C PRO A 204 -13.18 13.39 23.61
N GLN A 205 -14.00 12.35 23.81
CA GLN A 205 -14.04 11.58 25.06
C GLN A 205 -12.76 10.77 25.34
N HIS A 206 -11.90 10.63 24.36
CA HIS A 206 -10.64 9.87 24.43
C HIS A 206 -9.39 10.74 24.21
N ALA A 207 -9.51 12.07 24.25
CA ALA A 207 -8.45 13.02 23.92
C ALA A 207 -7.14 12.75 24.68
N ASP A 208 -7.20 12.58 26.02
CA ASP A 208 -6.02 12.33 26.84
C ASP A 208 -5.34 10.99 26.54
N ALA A 209 -6.14 9.96 26.23
CA ALA A 209 -5.62 8.65 25.87
C ALA A 209 -4.97 8.68 24.49
N LEU A 210 -5.57 9.38 23.54
CA LEU A 210 -5.03 9.56 22.18
C LEU A 210 -3.72 10.35 22.22
N ALA A 211 -3.62 11.41 23.01
CA ALA A 211 -2.40 12.18 23.19
C ALA A 211 -1.22 11.32 23.72
N ARG A 212 -1.50 10.44 24.69
CA ARG A 212 -0.49 9.50 25.21
C ARG A 212 -0.04 8.48 24.17
N ILE A 213 -0.94 7.95 23.35
CA ILE A 213 -0.64 6.98 22.29
C ILE A 213 0.16 7.67 21.17
N ALA A 214 -0.19 8.91 20.82
CA ALA A 214 0.53 9.69 19.82
C ALA A 214 1.99 9.92 20.23
N THR A 215 2.24 10.29 21.48
CA THR A 215 3.60 10.46 22.02
C THR A 215 4.42 9.17 21.96
N ALA A 216 3.81 8.03 22.28
CA ALA A 216 4.47 6.72 22.20
C ALA A 216 4.75 6.29 20.75
N SER A 217 3.87 6.57 19.81
CA SER A 217 4.03 6.17 18.40
C SER A 217 5.06 7.01 17.65
N SER A 218 5.37 8.23 18.08
CA SER A 218 6.47 9.03 17.53
C SER A 218 7.85 8.44 17.84
N ILE A 219 7.97 7.64 18.91
CA ILE A 219 9.20 6.96 19.32
C ILE A 219 9.35 5.61 18.58
N ASP A 220 8.25 4.97 18.24
CA ASP A 220 8.21 3.69 17.54
C ASP A 220 8.30 3.96 16.04
N SER A 221 9.50 4.36 15.57
CA SER A 221 9.81 4.52 14.14
C SER A 221 9.68 3.14 13.48
N ASP A 222 8.45 2.77 13.17
CA ASP A 222 8.18 1.56 12.41
C ASP A 222 8.81 1.69 11.03
N GLU A 223 9.58 0.71 10.66
CA GLU A 223 10.26 0.44 9.38
C GLU A 223 9.39 0.62 8.11
N TRP A 224 8.23 1.21 8.22
CA TRP A 224 7.27 1.41 7.14
C TRP A 224 7.63 2.56 6.21
N TYR A 225 8.41 3.53 6.69
CA TYR A 225 8.75 4.75 5.97
C TYR A 225 10.27 4.98 5.89
N GLU A 226 11.07 3.91 5.75
CA GLU A 226 12.53 4.03 5.49
C GLU A 226 12.86 4.74 4.15
N TRP A 227 11.89 5.43 3.55
CA TRP A 227 12.04 6.12 2.27
C TRP A 227 12.34 7.61 2.41
N GLY A 228 13.18 7.96 3.35
CA GLY A 228 13.78 9.28 3.47
C GLY A 228 13.27 10.11 4.63
N ASP A 229 14.17 10.89 5.17
CA ASP A 229 13.96 11.89 6.23
C ASP A 229 12.95 13.00 5.84
N ASP A 230 12.50 13.05 4.58
CA ASP A 230 11.54 14.04 4.06
C ASP A 230 10.11 13.87 4.60
N TRP A 231 9.83 12.82 5.36
CA TRP A 231 8.52 12.55 5.97
C TRP A 231 8.51 12.73 7.50
N ALA A 232 9.57 13.27 8.05
CA ALA A 232 9.60 13.73 9.43
C ALA A 232 8.75 15.00 9.55
N ASP A 233 7.43 14.80 9.49
CA ASP A 233 6.47 15.83 9.87
C ASP A 233 6.45 15.86 11.41
N ASP A 234 6.67 17.03 12.00
CA ASP A 234 6.61 17.26 13.46
C ASP A 234 5.20 17.01 14.03
N SER A 235 4.24 16.68 13.19
CA SER A 235 2.87 16.41 13.60
C SER A 235 2.75 15.07 14.35
N LEU A 236 2.18 15.12 15.55
CA LEU A 236 1.87 13.91 16.30
C LEU A 236 0.81 13.09 15.56
N THR A 237 1.13 11.84 15.28
CA THR A 237 0.23 10.91 14.61
C THR A 237 -0.20 9.77 15.53
N VAL A 238 -1.41 9.29 15.34
CA VAL A 238 -1.98 8.16 16.06
C VAL A 238 -2.17 6.99 15.09
N LYS A 239 -1.57 5.85 15.42
CA LYS A 239 -1.79 4.60 14.69
C LYS A 239 -3.06 3.94 15.20
N VAL A 240 -3.98 3.66 14.30
CA VAL A 240 -5.24 2.96 14.60
C VAL A 240 -5.43 1.78 13.68
N ILE A 241 -6.07 0.75 14.20
CA ILE A 241 -6.46 -0.44 13.44
C ILE A 241 -7.98 -0.49 13.40
N GLU A 242 -8.52 -0.50 12.21
CA GLU A 242 -9.91 -0.83 12.00
C GLU A 242 -10.00 -2.30 11.56
N ALA A 243 -10.65 -3.14 12.34
CA ALA A 243 -10.74 -4.56 12.13
C ALA A 243 -12.18 -4.99 11.89
N TRP A 244 -12.41 -5.77 10.83
CA TRP A 244 -13.69 -6.36 10.49
C TRP A 244 -13.61 -7.87 10.59
N HIS A 245 -14.67 -8.45 11.09
CA HIS A 245 -14.96 -9.88 10.99
C HIS A 245 -16.35 -10.07 10.43
N LEU A 246 -16.47 -10.81 9.33
CA LEU A 246 -17.75 -11.04 8.68
C LEU A 246 -18.60 -12.08 9.43
N PRO A 247 -19.94 -11.97 9.37
CA PRO A 247 -20.83 -12.94 9.96
C PRO A 247 -20.63 -14.33 9.38
N SER A 248 -20.90 -15.36 10.17
CA SER A 248 -20.74 -16.77 9.76
C SER A 248 -21.76 -17.22 8.74
N GLY A 249 -22.91 -16.55 8.66
CA GLY A 249 -24.02 -16.85 7.75
C GLY A 249 -24.96 -15.67 7.64
N CYS A 250 -25.97 -15.77 6.79
CA CYS A 250 -26.92 -14.67 6.53
C CYS A 250 -27.66 -14.18 7.78
N ASP A 251 -27.96 -15.08 8.72
CA ASP A 251 -28.69 -14.77 9.95
C ASP A 251 -27.79 -14.74 11.20
N ALA A 252 -26.49 -14.93 11.02
CA ALA A 252 -25.54 -14.94 12.12
C ALA A 252 -25.22 -13.49 12.58
N LYS A 253 -25.32 -13.24 13.89
CA LYS A 253 -25.02 -11.95 14.52
C LYS A 253 -23.61 -11.92 15.13
N ASP A 254 -22.68 -12.71 14.57
CA ASP A 254 -21.30 -12.83 15.05
C ASP A 254 -20.33 -11.92 14.30
N GLY A 255 -20.79 -11.15 13.33
CA GLY A 255 -20.01 -10.14 12.65
C GLY A 255 -19.69 -8.96 13.58
N ARG A 256 -18.46 -8.41 13.46
CA ARG A 256 -17.98 -7.35 14.35
C ARG A 256 -17.02 -6.41 13.60
N ARG A 257 -17.18 -5.12 13.86
CA ARG A 257 -16.24 -4.08 13.48
C ARG A 257 -15.71 -3.41 14.73
N VAL A 258 -14.41 -3.22 14.83
CA VAL A 258 -13.79 -2.48 15.92
C VAL A 258 -12.76 -1.50 15.39
N LEU A 259 -12.67 -0.34 16.03
CA LEU A 259 -11.63 0.64 15.82
C LEU A 259 -10.81 0.73 17.11
N VAL A 260 -9.52 0.38 17.03
CA VAL A 260 -8.65 0.31 18.20
C VAL A 260 -7.38 1.13 18.00
N GLY A 261 -7.01 1.89 19.04
CA GLY A 261 -5.64 2.38 19.24
C GLY A 261 -4.78 1.32 19.92
N ARG A 262 -3.56 1.69 20.39
CA ARG A 262 -2.63 0.72 21.01
C ARG A 262 -3.24 -0.03 22.19
N ASP A 263 -3.86 0.70 23.13
CA ASP A 263 -4.47 0.15 24.34
C ASP A 263 -5.91 0.64 24.55
N LEU A 264 -6.52 1.17 23.50
CA LEU A 264 -7.80 1.86 23.55
C LEU A 264 -8.74 1.34 22.47
N VAL A 265 -9.98 1.07 22.84
CA VAL A 265 -11.07 0.81 21.89
C VAL A 265 -11.82 2.12 21.67
N LEU A 266 -11.83 2.62 20.46
CA LEU A 266 -12.53 3.84 20.06
C LEU A 266 -13.95 3.56 19.63
N ASP A 267 -14.15 2.42 18.93
CA ASP A 267 -15.45 2.02 18.41
C ASP A 267 -15.57 0.49 18.40
N ASP A 268 -16.78 -0.03 18.67
CA ASP A 268 -17.08 -1.48 18.73
C ASP A 268 -18.53 -1.71 18.33
N GLU A 269 -18.73 -2.04 17.07
CA GLU A 269 -20.04 -2.18 16.45
C GLU A 269 -20.30 -3.61 15.93
N PRO A 270 -21.57 -4.06 15.91
CA PRO A 270 -21.95 -5.23 15.17
C PRO A 270 -21.80 -4.98 13.67
N TRP A 271 -21.38 -5.99 12.92
CA TRP A 271 -21.26 -5.92 11.47
C TRP A 271 -22.15 -6.97 10.83
N ASP A 272 -23.32 -6.54 10.37
CA ASP A 272 -24.33 -7.45 9.81
C ASP A 272 -24.25 -7.59 8.29
N ARG A 273 -23.24 -6.93 7.66
CA ARG A 273 -23.08 -6.95 6.20
C ARG A 273 -22.27 -8.17 5.76
N PRO A 274 -22.64 -8.81 4.64
CA PRO A 274 -21.94 -10.01 4.16
C PRO A 274 -20.56 -9.72 3.54
N ARG A 275 -20.22 -8.46 3.36
CA ARG A 275 -18.95 -8.03 2.75
C ARG A 275 -18.30 -6.92 3.56
N HIS A 276 -16.97 -6.87 3.51
CA HIS A 276 -16.21 -5.72 4.02
C HIS A 276 -16.28 -4.53 3.04
N PRO A 277 -15.96 -3.31 3.51
CA PRO A 277 -16.06 -2.10 2.69
C PRO A 277 -14.93 -1.95 1.66
N PHE A 278 -14.17 -3.00 1.36
CA PHE A 278 -13.05 -2.96 0.43
C PHE A 278 -13.42 -3.54 -0.92
N ALA A 279 -13.15 -2.79 -1.98
CA ALA A 279 -13.17 -3.23 -3.36
C ALA A 279 -11.72 -3.43 -3.86
N LEU A 280 -11.47 -4.54 -4.52
CA LEU A 280 -10.15 -4.93 -5.01
C LEU A 280 -10.10 -4.85 -6.52
N LEU A 281 -8.99 -4.30 -7.03
CA LEU A 281 -8.64 -4.34 -8.43
C LEU A 281 -7.29 -5.04 -8.58
N HIS A 282 -7.27 -6.22 -9.18
CA HIS A 282 -6.06 -6.96 -9.50
C HIS A 282 -5.61 -6.68 -10.92
N TYR A 283 -4.30 -6.43 -11.13
CA TYR A 283 -3.72 -6.45 -12.47
C TYR A 283 -3.69 -7.88 -13.02
N SER A 284 -3.11 -8.79 -12.25
CA SER A 284 -3.18 -10.23 -12.48
C SER A 284 -3.74 -10.88 -11.22
N PRO A 285 -4.86 -11.64 -11.32
CA PRO A 285 -5.42 -12.32 -10.16
C PRO A 285 -4.40 -13.26 -9.52
N PRO A 286 -4.43 -13.40 -8.18
CA PRO A 286 -3.54 -14.32 -7.51
C PRO A 286 -3.92 -15.77 -7.84
N VAL A 287 -2.90 -16.63 -7.98
CA VAL A 287 -3.13 -18.09 -8.09
C VAL A 287 -3.69 -18.64 -6.78
N SER A 288 -3.25 -18.06 -5.65
CA SER A 288 -3.75 -18.36 -4.31
C SER A 288 -3.57 -17.14 -3.41
N GLY A 289 -4.47 -16.95 -2.46
CA GLY A 289 -4.41 -15.82 -1.55
C GLY A 289 -5.23 -14.61 -2.00
N TRP A 290 -4.87 -13.44 -1.53
CA TRP A 290 -5.67 -12.22 -1.71
C TRP A 290 -4.97 -11.14 -2.53
N TYR A 291 -3.65 -11.22 -2.68
CA TYR A 291 -2.86 -10.20 -3.36
C TYR A 291 -2.40 -10.71 -4.72
N GLY A 292 -2.73 -9.95 -5.77
CA GLY A 292 -2.35 -10.24 -7.15
C GLY A 292 -0.90 -9.86 -7.45
N GLN A 293 -0.47 -10.19 -8.65
CA GLN A 293 0.85 -9.85 -9.19
C GLN A 293 0.74 -8.63 -10.12
N GLY A 294 1.71 -7.70 -9.99
CA GLY A 294 1.77 -6.48 -10.79
C GLY A 294 2.60 -6.63 -12.06
N LEU A 295 2.37 -5.72 -13.01
CA LEU A 295 3.19 -5.64 -14.22
C LEU A 295 4.65 -5.34 -13.89
N VAL A 296 4.88 -4.43 -12.93
CA VAL A 296 6.23 -4.04 -12.53
C VAL A 296 7.03 -5.23 -11.99
N SER A 297 6.41 -6.13 -11.23
CA SER A 297 7.10 -7.33 -10.73
C SER A 297 7.58 -8.25 -11.88
N MET A 298 6.84 -8.30 -12.99
CA MET A 298 7.22 -9.08 -14.17
C MET A 298 8.35 -8.40 -14.95
N LEU A 299 8.40 -7.07 -14.93
CA LEU A 299 9.37 -6.27 -15.70
C LEU A 299 10.62 -5.89 -14.89
N ALA A 300 10.64 -6.09 -13.58
CA ALA A 300 11.74 -5.66 -12.71
C ALA A 300 13.09 -6.31 -13.09
N ALA A 301 13.10 -7.61 -13.33
CA ALA A 301 14.33 -8.31 -13.71
C ALA A 301 14.86 -7.91 -15.13
N PRO A 302 14.03 -7.85 -16.18
CA PRO A 302 14.43 -7.26 -17.46
C PRO A 302 14.94 -5.82 -17.34
N GLN A 303 14.28 -4.98 -16.55
CA GLN A 303 14.69 -3.59 -16.32
C GLN A 303 16.07 -3.50 -15.67
N ALA A 304 16.33 -4.32 -14.65
CA ALA A 304 17.65 -4.37 -14.01
C ALA A 304 18.73 -4.72 -15.03
N LYS A 305 18.48 -5.71 -15.90
CA LYS A 305 19.43 -6.11 -16.95
C LYS A 305 19.68 -5.03 -17.99
N ILE A 306 18.65 -4.27 -18.38
CA ILE A 306 18.79 -3.12 -19.29
C ILE A 306 19.68 -2.05 -18.64
N ASN A 307 19.47 -1.75 -17.36
CA ASN A 307 20.28 -0.77 -16.64
C ASN A 307 21.74 -1.23 -16.50
N ASP A 308 21.99 -2.53 -16.27
CA ASP A 308 23.35 -3.09 -16.23
C ASP A 308 24.06 -2.94 -17.57
N ILE A 309 23.40 -3.31 -18.69
CA ILE A 309 23.96 -3.15 -20.04
C ILE A 309 24.22 -1.66 -20.35
N ALA A 310 23.31 -0.77 -20.00
CA ALA A 310 23.50 0.67 -20.21
C ALA A 310 24.73 1.19 -19.43
N ARG A 311 24.92 0.72 -18.22
CA ARG A 311 26.12 1.04 -17.41
C ARG A 311 27.38 0.49 -18.05
N ASP A 312 27.38 -0.76 -18.49
CA ASP A 312 28.56 -1.39 -19.13
C ASP A 312 28.96 -0.63 -20.41
N ILE A 313 27.96 -0.20 -21.19
CA ILE A 313 28.20 0.64 -22.40
C ILE A 313 28.80 1.99 -21.99
N GLN A 314 28.26 2.64 -20.96
CA GLN A 314 28.75 3.92 -20.46
C GLN A 314 30.18 3.81 -19.95
N GLU A 315 30.50 2.75 -19.20
CA GLU A 315 31.86 2.48 -18.74
C GLU A 315 32.81 2.19 -19.92
N ALA A 316 32.38 1.40 -20.88
CA ALA A 316 33.19 1.12 -22.09
C ALA A 316 33.48 2.39 -22.91
N LEU A 317 32.49 3.28 -23.07
CA LEU A 317 32.68 4.57 -23.72
C LEU A 317 33.62 5.48 -22.92
N TYR A 318 33.48 5.51 -21.59
CA TYR A 318 34.38 6.27 -20.74
C TYR A 318 35.84 5.80 -20.83
N PHE A 319 36.06 4.48 -20.78
CA PHE A 319 37.40 3.91 -20.93
C PHE A 319 37.94 4.00 -22.39
N GLY A 320 37.05 3.92 -23.37
CA GLY A 320 37.43 4.03 -24.80
C GLY A 320 37.77 5.47 -25.23
N SER A 321 37.09 6.45 -24.59
CA SER A 321 37.34 7.88 -24.87
C SER A 321 38.61 8.43 -24.18
N THR A 322 39.14 7.72 -23.17
CA THR A 322 40.36 8.14 -22.49
C THR A 322 41.57 7.72 -23.27
N LEU A 323 42.40 8.69 -23.68
CA LEU A 323 43.67 8.43 -24.36
C LEU A 323 44.57 7.58 -23.45
N LYS A 324 44.85 6.34 -23.86
CA LYS A 324 45.79 5.45 -23.16
C LYS A 324 47.19 5.67 -23.75
N VAL A 325 48.06 6.27 -22.95
CA VAL A 325 49.46 6.48 -23.32
C VAL A 325 50.29 5.35 -22.70
N PHE A 326 50.92 4.55 -23.53
CA PHE A 326 51.91 3.56 -23.12
C PHE A 326 53.28 4.22 -23.15
N ALA A 327 53.91 4.42 -22.02
CA ALA A 327 55.24 4.98 -21.91
C ALA A 327 56.17 4.08 -21.10
N PRO A 328 57.46 3.97 -21.44
CA PRO A 328 58.43 3.26 -20.62
C PRO A 328 58.46 3.83 -19.18
N LYS A 329 58.74 2.97 -18.20
CA LYS A 329 58.79 3.34 -16.79
C LYS A 329 59.79 4.49 -16.58
N GLY A 330 59.31 5.65 -16.14
CA GLY A 330 60.11 6.83 -15.89
C GLY A 330 60.15 7.87 -17.03
N ALA A 331 59.54 7.63 -18.17
CA ALA A 331 59.49 8.56 -19.29
C ALA A 331 58.52 9.75 -19.09
N VAL A 332 57.50 9.57 -18.18
CA VAL A 332 56.51 10.61 -17.85
C VAL A 332 56.64 10.96 -16.37
N PRO A 333 56.82 12.22 -15.99
CA PRO A 333 56.80 12.66 -14.58
C PRO A 333 55.49 12.30 -13.92
N LYS A 334 55.52 11.85 -12.65
CA LYS A 334 54.35 11.44 -11.90
C LYS A 334 53.30 12.55 -11.78
N GLU A 335 53.73 13.82 -11.80
CA GLU A 335 52.88 15.00 -11.75
C GLU A 335 51.96 15.16 -12.95
N HIS A 336 52.38 14.68 -14.15
CA HIS A 336 51.55 14.70 -15.36
C HIS A 336 50.60 13.51 -15.47
N LEU A 337 50.87 12.39 -14.76
CA LEU A 337 49.99 11.23 -14.71
C LEU A 337 48.79 11.45 -13.79
N ALA A 338 48.88 12.40 -12.87
CA ALA A 338 47.84 12.70 -11.89
C ALA A 338 46.82 13.76 -12.35
N LYS A 339 47.13 14.56 -13.37
CA LYS A 339 46.27 15.63 -13.88
C LYS A 339 45.26 15.07 -14.89
N ARG A 340 44.02 14.81 -14.41
CA ARG A 340 42.86 14.69 -15.29
C ARG A 340 42.51 16.09 -15.82
N HIS A 341 42.81 16.39 -17.10
CA HIS A 341 42.21 17.53 -17.76
C HIS A 341 40.77 17.15 -18.14
N PRO A 342 39.73 17.88 -17.69
CA PRO A 342 38.43 17.79 -18.28
C PRO A 342 38.54 18.32 -19.72
N VAL A 343 38.04 17.53 -20.70
CA VAL A 343 37.75 17.99 -22.04
C VAL A 343 36.45 18.75 -22.02
#